data_374d87cbf4e2c5f69eb1c05a14792d60
#
_entry.id   374d87cbf4e2c5f69eb1c05a14792d60
#
_cell.length_a   1.000
_cell.length_b   1.000
_cell.length_c   1.000
_cell.angle_alpha   90.00
_cell.angle_beta   90.00
_cell.angle_gamma   90.00
#
_symmetry.space_group_name_H-M   'P 1'
#
loop_
_entity.id
_entity.type
_entity.pdbx_description
1 polymer ?
#
loop_
_entity_poly.entity_id
_entity_poly.type
_entity_poly.pdbx_seq_one_letter_code
_entity_poly.pdbx_strand_id
1 'polypeptide(L)'
;MLVALVDTLKQLRYQIAHLEDDTLATEYPELDNFIHHVGLTVAESKNDLVFLYQFLYVYGRKSEATFNRFRNELERFCLWSWLVAEKSVFDLKRDDIEAYVDFMVEPDSAWLSNSVQWRYKDEQGIRRLNTNWRPFINKENIASQQTLAAMFTALNVFYKFAILEEKTFANFVPVVKKNSLYLVVQSQIKIPDTLSDIQWEYVFGVTRDLCEQQPDLERNLFTLACLKGLYLRISELSERPQWSPVMSHFWQDNDGFWFLRIMGKGNKLRDVTLSEDFITYLKRYRLYRGLPALPRVDEAEPLVHKIRGKGGMTVRQIRRLVQQSFDLAKQSLLDDGFKDDAEQLEAATAHWLRHTGATHDAQTRPLKHLSEDLGHAKIATTDQIYIQTNIKERAKSGIKRKI
;
A
#
# COMPACT_ATOMS: atom_id res chain seq x y z
N MET A 1 -24.43 16.90 10.73
CA MET A 1 -23.88 16.76 9.35
C MET A 1 -22.46 16.21 9.45
N LEU A 2 -22.09 15.20 8.64
CA LEU A 2 -20.71 14.68 8.65
C LEU A 2 -19.83 15.52 7.73
N VAL A 3 -18.64 15.89 8.19
CA VAL A 3 -17.68 16.69 7.44
C VAL A 3 -16.30 16.02 7.44
N ALA A 4 -15.53 16.24 6.38
CA ALA A 4 -14.13 15.84 6.35
C ALA A 4 -13.32 16.80 7.23
N LEU A 5 -12.64 16.27 8.25
CA LEU A 5 -11.86 17.09 9.19
C LEU A 5 -10.51 17.49 8.60
N VAL A 6 -9.93 16.65 7.75
CA VAL A 6 -8.55 16.79 7.28
C VAL A 6 -8.51 16.85 5.76
N ASP A 7 -7.87 17.86 5.22
CA ASP A 7 -7.63 18.03 3.77
C ASP A 7 -6.47 17.14 3.28
N THR A 8 -5.73 17.55 2.28
CA THR A 8 -4.57 16.85 1.74
C THR A 8 -3.32 17.09 2.61
N LEU A 9 -2.30 16.24 2.45
CA LEU A 9 -1.02 16.43 3.13
C LEU A 9 -0.38 17.80 2.80
N LYS A 10 -0.62 18.33 1.60
CA LYS A 10 -0.12 19.66 1.22
C LYS A 10 -0.79 20.78 2.00
N GLN A 11 -2.08 20.64 2.25
CA GLN A 11 -2.89 21.64 2.96
C GLN A 11 -2.80 21.53 4.48
N LEU A 12 -2.31 20.40 5.00
CA LEU A 12 -2.27 20.16 6.45
C LEU A 12 -1.54 21.29 7.22
N ARG A 13 -0.43 21.82 6.70
CA ARG A 13 0.30 22.92 7.33
C ARG A 13 -0.52 24.20 7.42
N TYR A 14 -1.29 24.48 6.36
CA TYR A 14 -2.19 25.64 6.34
C TYR A 14 -3.32 25.44 7.34
N GLN A 15 -3.92 24.26 7.38
CA GLN A 15 -4.95 23.94 8.37
C GLN A 15 -4.43 24.10 9.82
N ILE A 16 -3.20 23.68 10.11
CA ILE A 16 -2.58 23.88 11.44
C ILE A 16 -2.46 25.38 11.74
N ALA A 17 -1.85 26.16 10.84
CA ALA A 17 -1.67 27.61 11.04
C ALA A 17 -3.01 28.32 11.25
N HIS A 18 -4.02 28.03 10.45
CA HIS A 18 -5.36 28.63 10.58
C HIS A 18 -6.06 28.27 11.91
N LEU A 19 -5.81 27.08 12.45
CA LEU A 19 -6.32 26.69 13.78
C LEU A 19 -5.60 27.42 14.91
N GLU A 20 -4.28 27.57 14.81
CA GLU A 20 -3.44 28.26 15.81
C GLU A 20 -3.74 29.76 15.84
N ASP A 21 -3.93 30.37 14.67
CA ASP A 21 -4.20 31.82 14.51
C ASP A 21 -5.69 32.15 14.67
N ASP A 22 -6.57 31.20 14.94
CA ASP A 22 -8.04 31.34 15.01
C ASP A 22 -8.67 31.94 13.74
N THR A 23 -8.10 31.61 12.60
CA THR A 23 -8.50 32.10 11.26
C THR A 23 -9.08 31.02 10.36
N LEU A 24 -9.47 29.87 10.94
CA LEU A 24 -9.97 28.72 10.18
C LEU A 24 -11.19 29.08 9.30
N ALA A 25 -12.06 29.96 9.79
CA ALA A 25 -13.25 30.43 9.09
C ALA A 25 -12.94 31.13 7.74
N THR A 26 -11.74 31.68 7.57
CA THR A 26 -11.36 32.41 6.34
C THR A 26 -11.17 31.50 5.14
N GLU A 27 -10.59 30.33 5.34
CA GLU A 27 -10.29 29.36 4.27
C GLU A 27 -11.18 28.11 4.34
N TYR A 28 -11.59 27.70 5.55
CA TYR A 28 -12.38 26.49 5.82
C TYR A 28 -13.68 26.79 6.61
N PRO A 29 -14.58 27.67 6.08
CA PRO A 29 -15.72 28.15 6.86
C PRO A 29 -16.70 27.07 7.31
N GLU A 30 -16.93 26.02 6.50
CA GLU A 30 -17.83 24.94 6.90
C GLU A 30 -17.22 24.04 7.96
N LEU A 31 -15.90 23.84 7.96
CA LEU A 31 -15.20 23.10 9.01
C LEU A 31 -15.21 23.87 10.32
N ASP A 32 -14.95 25.19 10.27
CA ASP A 32 -15.00 26.05 11.44
C ASP A 32 -16.37 26.04 12.10
N ASN A 33 -17.43 26.23 11.31
CA ASN A 33 -18.81 26.14 11.80
C ASN A 33 -19.13 24.76 12.40
N PHE A 34 -18.61 23.69 11.81
CA PHE A 34 -18.80 22.34 12.34
C PHE A 34 -18.13 22.17 13.70
N ILE A 35 -16.87 22.58 13.83
CA ILE A 35 -16.12 22.49 15.10
C ILE A 35 -16.77 23.35 16.19
N HIS A 36 -17.23 24.56 15.83
CA HIS A 36 -17.97 25.40 16.77
C HIS A 36 -19.26 24.72 17.26
N HIS A 37 -20.03 24.10 16.34
CA HIS A 37 -21.24 23.38 16.70
C HIS A 37 -20.98 22.16 17.58
N VAL A 38 -19.98 21.35 17.24
CA VAL A 38 -19.55 20.20 18.06
C VAL A 38 -19.05 20.66 19.43
N GLY A 39 -18.39 21.81 19.50
CA GLY A 39 -17.88 22.41 20.74
C GLY A 39 -18.96 22.74 21.76
N LEU A 40 -20.23 22.88 21.35
CA LEU A 40 -21.35 23.07 22.27
C LEU A 40 -21.63 21.82 23.12
N THR A 41 -21.28 20.61 22.59
CA THR A 41 -21.46 19.34 23.30
C THR A 41 -20.13 18.82 23.84
N VAL A 42 -19.04 18.90 23.01
CA VAL A 42 -17.70 18.46 23.35
C VAL A 42 -16.75 19.66 23.31
N ALA A 43 -16.61 20.35 24.43
CA ALA A 43 -15.83 21.59 24.54
C ALA A 43 -14.37 21.42 24.02
N GLU A 44 -13.77 20.24 24.21
CA GLU A 44 -12.39 19.92 23.83
C GLU A 44 -12.21 19.56 22.35
N SER A 45 -13.27 19.55 21.53
CA SER A 45 -13.22 19.12 20.12
C SER A 45 -12.22 19.90 19.27
N LYS A 46 -12.03 21.20 19.51
CA LYS A 46 -11.00 22.02 18.86
C LYS A 46 -9.59 21.56 19.24
N ASN A 47 -9.35 21.27 20.52
CA ASN A 47 -8.07 20.76 21.01
C ASN A 47 -7.77 19.36 20.47
N ASP A 48 -8.77 18.50 20.39
CA ASP A 48 -8.69 17.19 19.76
C ASP A 48 -8.28 17.31 18.27
N LEU A 49 -8.87 18.27 17.53
CA LEU A 49 -8.56 18.52 16.13
C LEU A 49 -7.12 19.03 15.94
N VAL A 50 -6.69 19.97 16.77
CA VAL A 50 -5.29 20.46 16.77
C VAL A 50 -4.32 19.28 16.96
N PHE A 51 -4.61 18.42 17.94
CA PHE A 51 -3.77 17.26 18.23
C PHE A 51 -3.78 16.24 17.10
N LEU A 52 -4.93 15.98 16.47
CA LEU A 52 -5.02 15.14 15.29
C LEU A 52 -4.10 15.66 14.16
N TYR A 53 -4.09 16.96 13.93
CA TYR A 53 -3.24 17.58 12.91
C TYR A 53 -1.76 17.46 13.25
N GLN A 54 -1.37 17.72 14.51
CA GLN A 54 0.01 17.53 14.98
C GLN A 54 0.47 16.08 14.80
N PHE A 55 -0.36 15.11 15.19
CA PHE A 55 -0.08 13.70 14.96
C PHE A 55 0.12 13.38 13.46
N LEU A 56 -0.80 13.83 12.61
CA LEU A 56 -0.72 13.58 11.17
C LEU A 56 0.51 14.27 10.55
N TYR A 57 0.90 15.43 11.04
CA TYR A 57 2.11 16.11 10.61
C TYR A 57 3.36 15.33 10.99
N VAL A 58 3.45 14.80 12.20
CA VAL A 58 4.62 14.03 12.68
C VAL A 58 4.72 12.68 11.97
N TYR A 59 3.63 11.91 11.92
CA TYR A 59 3.63 10.53 11.43
C TYR A 59 3.30 10.39 9.94
N GLY A 60 2.49 11.30 9.39
CA GLY A 60 2.00 11.23 8.01
C GLY A 60 2.97 11.79 6.97
N ARG A 61 3.79 12.78 7.33
CA ARG A 61 4.67 13.49 6.37
C ARG A 61 5.69 12.60 5.65
N LYS A 62 5.97 11.40 6.18
CA LYS A 62 6.94 10.47 5.59
C LYS A 62 6.46 9.86 4.27
N SER A 63 5.17 9.70 4.08
CA SER A 63 4.59 9.23 2.82
C SER A 63 3.09 9.55 2.75
N GLU A 64 2.61 9.90 1.55
CA GLU A 64 1.20 10.18 1.31
C GLU A 64 0.29 8.97 1.65
N ALA A 65 0.77 7.74 1.40
CA ALA A 65 0.04 6.53 1.75
C ALA A 65 -0.11 6.37 3.28
N THR A 66 0.93 6.68 4.05
CA THR A 66 0.89 6.66 5.52
C THR A 66 -0.04 7.75 6.04
N PHE A 67 0.06 8.97 5.50
CA PHE A 67 -0.83 10.07 5.83
C PHE A 67 -2.30 9.70 5.58
N ASN A 68 -2.63 9.24 4.37
CA ASN A 68 -3.99 8.88 4.00
C ASN A 68 -4.56 7.76 4.89
N ARG A 69 -3.73 6.78 5.27
CA ARG A 69 -4.14 5.70 6.18
C ARG A 69 -4.48 6.24 7.57
N PHE A 70 -3.56 6.98 8.20
CA PHE A 70 -3.82 7.56 9.52
C PHE A 70 -4.97 8.54 9.50
N ARG A 71 -5.03 9.42 8.49
CA ARG A 71 -6.12 10.37 8.30
C ARG A 71 -7.47 9.66 8.30
N ASN A 72 -7.63 8.64 7.47
CA ASN A 72 -8.92 7.97 7.31
C ASN A 72 -9.37 7.27 8.60
N GLU A 73 -8.46 6.62 9.31
CA GLU A 73 -8.81 5.91 10.55
C GLU A 73 -9.09 6.89 11.70
N LEU A 74 -8.24 7.89 11.89
CA LEU A 74 -8.37 8.81 13.01
C LEU A 74 -9.48 9.85 12.82
N GLU A 75 -9.75 10.25 11.58
CA GLU A 75 -10.89 11.12 11.28
C GLU A 75 -12.23 10.45 11.59
N ARG A 76 -12.40 9.17 11.24
CA ARG A 76 -13.57 8.37 11.63
C ARG A 76 -13.71 8.29 13.16
N PHE A 77 -12.60 8.04 13.82
CA PHE A 77 -12.56 7.94 15.27
C PHE A 77 -12.92 9.25 15.97
N CYS A 78 -12.36 10.38 15.55
CA CYS A 78 -12.70 11.69 16.11
C CYS A 78 -14.18 12.03 15.87
N LEU A 79 -14.67 11.84 14.65
CA LEU A 79 -16.07 12.07 14.33
C LEU A 79 -17.00 11.21 15.18
N TRP A 80 -16.70 9.93 15.36
CA TRP A 80 -17.48 9.04 16.21
C TRP A 80 -17.42 9.47 17.68
N SER A 81 -16.23 9.81 18.18
CA SER A 81 -16.06 10.28 19.56
C SER A 81 -16.94 11.50 19.85
N TRP A 82 -16.96 12.46 18.94
CA TRP A 82 -17.70 13.70 19.14
C TRP A 82 -19.20 13.60 18.89
N LEU A 83 -19.61 12.82 17.87
CA LEU A 83 -21.01 12.80 17.41
C LEU A 83 -21.83 11.63 17.97
N VAL A 84 -21.19 10.56 18.43
CA VAL A 84 -21.85 9.35 18.94
C VAL A 84 -21.57 9.14 20.42
N ALA A 85 -20.30 9.18 20.83
CA ALA A 85 -19.92 9.05 22.23
C ALA A 85 -20.06 10.37 23.02
N GLU A 86 -20.13 11.52 22.32
CA GLU A 86 -20.20 12.86 22.90
C GLU A 86 -19.06 13.15 23.90
N LYS A 87 -17.86 12.70 23.56
CA LYS A 87 -16.64 12.80 24.38
C LYS A 87 -15.46 13.30 23.58
N SER A 88 -14.50 13.96 24.27
CA SER A 88 -13.15 14.13 23.74
C SER A 88 -12.49 12.77 23.52
N VAL A 89 -11.62 12.68 22.52
CA VAL A 89 -10.84 11.45 22.24
C VAL A 89 -9.93 11.07 23.41
N PHE A 90 -9.60 12.01 24.30
CA PHE A 90 -8.77 11.77 25.48
C PHE A 90 -9.57 11.31 26.71
N ASP A 91 -10.89 11.49 26.72
CA ASP A 91 -11.78 11.07 27.80
C ASP A 91 -12.36 9.67 27.60
N LEU A 92 -12.09 9.06 26.42
CA LEU A 92 -12.56 7.72 26.10
C LEU A 92 -11.88 6.67 26.98
N LYS A 93 -12.69 5.76 27.49
CA LYS A 93 -12.27 4.61 28.32
C LYS A 93 -12.32 3.31 27.50
N ARG A 94 -12.00 2.20 28.17
CA ARG A 94 -12.01 0.88 27.53
C ARG A 94 -13.35 0.57 26.85
N ASP A 95 -14.45 0.78 27.57
CA ASP A 95 -15.80 0.45 27.07
C ASP A 95 -16.20 1.33 25.86
N ASP A 96 -15.73 2.57 25.82
CA ASP A 96 -15.93 3.44 24.66
C ASP A 96 -15.15 2.93 23.42
N ILE A 97 -13.92 2.43 23.62
CA ILE A 97 -13.14 1.84 22.52
C ILE A 97 -13.80 0.55 22.04
N GLU A 98 -14.38 -0.26 22.93
CA GLU A 98 -15.16 -1.45 22.55
C GLU A 98 -16.40 -1.04 21.73
N ALA A 99 -17.15 -0.04 22.16
CA ALA A 99 -18.30 0.50 21.44
C ALA A 99 -17.91 1.06 20.04
N TYR A 100 -16.73 1.69 19.94
CA TYR A 100 -16.22 2.13 18.63
C TYR A 100 -15.92 0.94 17.70
N VAL A 101 -15.41 -0.16 18.23
CA VAL A 101 -15.17 -1.38 17.42
C VAL A 101 -16.50 -1.94 16.89
N ASP A 102 -17.54 -1.99 17.74
CA ASP A 102 -18.88 -2.43 17.33
C ASP A 102 -19.45 -1.51 16.24
N PHE A 103 -19.31 -0.19 16.40
CA PHE A 103 -19.70 0.77 15.37
C PHE A 103 -18.92 0.62 14.07
N MET A 104 -17.64 0.27 14.12
CA MET A 104 -16.82 0.02 12.91
C MET A 104 -17.28 -1.22 12.15
N VAL A 105 -17.87 -2.20 12.84
CA VAL A 105 -18.41 -3.42 12.21
C VAL A 105 -19.73 -3.12 11.52
N GLU A 106 -20.59 -2.32 12.15
CA GLU A 106 -21.92 -1.98 11.63
C GLU A 106 -22.18 -0.46 11.77
N PRO A 107 -21.55 0.37 10.93
CA PRO A 107 -21.75 1.80 10.97
C PRO A 107 -23.15 2.19 10.50
N ASP A 108 -23.70 3.26 11.10
CA ASP A 108 -24.96 3.84 10.67
C ASP A 108 -24.94 4.20 9.17
N SER A 109 -26.07 4.00 8.48
CA SER A 109 -26.23 4.27 7.06
C SER A 109 -25.89 5.72 6.67
N ALA A 110 -26.11 6.67 7.54
CA ALA A 110 -25.74 8.07 7.34
C ALA A 110 -24.21 8.30 7.21
N TRP A 111 -23.40 7.34 7.68
CA TRP A 111 -21.94 7.37 7.59
C TRP A 111 -21.38 6.74 6.33
N LEU A 112 -22.24 6.17 5.47
CA LEU A 112 -21.86 5.40 4.29
C LEU A 112 -21.98 6.23 3.02
N SER A 113 -21.04 6.05 2.09
CA SER A 113 -21.11 6.53 0.70
C SER A 113 -21.00 5.35 -0.25
N ASN A 114 -21.68 5.39 -1.37
CA ASN A 114 -21.60 4.34 -2.41
C ASN A 114 -20.30 4.40 -3.24
N SER A 115 -19.54 5.50 -3.14
CA SER A 115 -18.30 5.67 -3.88
C SER A 115 -17.32 6.59 -3.14
N VAL A 116 -16.05 6.51 -3.53
CA VAL A 116 -15.03 7.43 -3.02
C VAL A 116 -15.35 8.85 -3.47
N GLN A 117 -15.54 9.73 -2.51
CA GLN A 117 -15.81 11.15 -2.74
C GLN A 117 -14.56 11.99 -2.44
N TRP A 118 -14.42 13.11 -3.17
CA TRP A 118 -13.45 14.14 -2.79
C TRP A 118 -13.88 14.80 -1.47
N ARG A 119 -12.92 15.37 -0.75
CA ARG A 119 -13.15 15.98 0.58
C ARG A 119 -13.42 17.47 0.48
N TYR A 120 -12.49 18.17 -0.15
CA TYR A 120 -12.48 19.61 -0.33
C TYR A 120 -12.27 19.96 -1.79
N LYS A 121 -12.88 21.06 -2.22
CA LYS A 121 -12.68 21.69 -3.51
C LYS A 121 -12.23 23.13 -3.31
N ASP A 122 -11.27 23.58 -4.09
CA ASP A 122 -10.87 24.98 -4.08
C ASP A 122 -11.85 25.81 -4.90
N GLU A 123 -12.40 26.83 -4.29
CA GLU A 123 -13.26 27.82 -4.93
C GLU A 123 -12.73 29.23 -4.59
N GLN A 124 -11.87 29.77 -5.43
CA GLN A 124 -11.28 31.11 -5.29
C GLN A 124 -10.52 31.28 -3.94
N GLY A 125 -9.76 30.28 -3.53
CA GLY A 125 -8.99 30.28 -2.29
C GLY A 125 -9.76 29.81 -1.06
N ILE A 126 -11.06 29.52 -1.19
CA ILE A 126 -11.87 28.93 -0.11
C ILE A 126 -11.97 27.42 -0.32
N ARG A 127 -11.67 26.66 0.74
CA ARG A 127 -11.72 25.19 0.74
C ARG A 127 -13.12 24.70 1.09
N ARG A 128 -13.97 24.56 0.07
CA ARG A 128 -15.35 24.10 0.22
C ARG A 128 -15.44 22.61 0.47
N LEU A 129 -16.22 22.23 1.48
CA LEU A 129 -16.50 20.83 1.80
C LEU A 129 -17.40 20.16 0.77
N ASN A 130 -17.16 18.87 0.53
CA ASN A 130 -18.11 18.04 -0.20
C ASN A 130 -19.18 17.50 0.76
N THR A 131 -20.38 17.96 0.65
CA THR A 131 -21.52 17.54 1.46
C THR A 131 -21.90 16.06 1.27
N ASN A 132 -21.48 15.45 0.16
CA ASN A 132 -21.68 14.01 -0.12
C ASN A 132 -20.57 13.12 0.43
N TRP A 133 -19.50 13.71 0.99
CA TRP A 133 -18.44 12.93 1.58
C TRP A 133 -18.93 12.18 2.83
N ARG A 134 -18.51 10.93 2.95
CA ARG A 134 -18.77 10.08 4.12
C ARG A 134 -17.49 9.34 4.50
N PRO A 135 -17.28 9.05 5.78
CA PRO A 135 -16.07 8.38 6.25
C PRO A 135 -15.97 6.91 5.84
N PHE A 136 -17.08 6.27 5.52
CA PHE A 136 -17.09 4.88 5.03
C PHE A 136 -17.59 4.79 3.60
N ILE A 137 -17.13 3.75 2.90
CA ILE A 137 -17.66 3.39 1.58
C ILE A 137 -18.48 2.12 1.79
N ASN A 138 -19.72 2.14 1.28
CA ASN A 138 -20.59 0.96 1.31
C ASN A 138 -19.98 -0.16 0.47
N LYS A 139 -19.42 -1.18 1.14
CA LYS A 139 -18.86 -2.39 0.55
C LYS A 139 -19.28 -3.57 1.42
N GLU A 140 -19.42 -4.72 0.79
CA GLU A 140 -19.79 -5.99 1.45
C GLU A 140 -18.88 -6.38 2.63
N ASN A 141 -17.68 -5.77 2.76
CA ASN A 141 -16.68 -6.08 3.80
C ASN A 141 -16.15 -4.81 4.48
N ILE A 142 -17.02 -3.97 5.04
CA ILE A 142 -16.59 -2.78 5.82
C ILE A 142 -15.67 -3.21 6.98
N ALA A 143 -16.04 -4.28 7.66
CA ALA A 143 -15.36 -4.81 8.84
C ALA A 143 -14.36 -5.95 8.53
N SER A 144 -13.69 -5.92 7.39
CA SER A 144 -12.66 -6.95 7.11
C SER A 144 -11.59 -6.99 8.20
N GLN A 145 -11.00 -8.19 8.43
CA GLN A 145 -9.89 -8.37 9.39
C GLN A 145 -8.76 -7.36 9.16
N GLN A 146 -8.49 -7.02 7.90
CA GLN A 146 -7.47 -6.03 7.53
C GLN A 146 -7.88 -4.61 7.93
N THR A 147 -9.15 -4.25 7.76
CA THR A 147 -9.69 -2.94 8.16
C THR A 147 -9.61 -2.76 9.68
N LEU A 148 -10.09 -3.75 10.44
CA LEU A 148 -10.02 -3.72 11.91
C LEU A 148 -8.56 -3.68 12.41
N ALA A 149 -7.67 -4.48 11.84
CA ALA A 149 -6.25 -4.46 12.19
C ALA A 149 -5.59 -3.11 11.86
N ALA A 150 -6.01 -2.44 10.78
CA ALA A 150 -5.55 -1.11 10.41
C ALA A 150 -6.01 -0.06 11.41
N MET A 151 -7.30 -0.09 11.78
CA MET A 151 -7.90 0.78 12.80
C MET A 151 -7.18 0.64 14.14
N PHE A 152 -7.06 -0.58 14.69
CA PHE A 152 -6.34 -0.81 15.94
C PHE A 152 -4.88 -0.33 15.90
N THR A 153 -4.22 -0.49 14.75
CA THR A 153 -2.84 0.00 14.57
C THR A 153 -2.80 1.53 14.63
N ALA A 154 -3.72 2.20 13.94
CA ALA A 154 -3.78 3.66 13.93
C ALA A 154 -4.08 4.23 15.31
N LEU A 155 -5.11 3.71 16.00
CA LEU A 155 -5.47 4.13 17.35
C LEU A 155 -4.35 3.88 18.35
N ASN A 156 -3.70 2.70 18.30
CA ASN A 156 -2.59 2.41 19.22
C ASN A 156 -1.40 3.36 19.04
N VAL A 157 -1.06 3.74 17.79
CA VAL A 157 0.01 4.72 17.54
C VAL A 157 -0.41 6.11 18.00
N PHE A 158 -1.67 6.49 17.76
CA PHE A 158 -2.24 7.76 18.19
C PHE A 158 -2.21 7.93 19.72
N TYR A 159 -2.70 6.93 20.48
CA TYR A 159 -2.67 7.00 21.94
C TYR A 159 -1.25 6.91 22.53
N LYS A 160 -0.33 6.18 21.89
CA LYS A 160 1.08 6.23 22.30
C LYS A 160 1.68 7.62 22.12
N PHE A 161 1.34 8.32 21.06
CA PHE A 161 1.75 9.70 20.86
C PHE A 161 1.06 10.63 21.86
N ALA A 162 -0.23 10.42 22.14
CA ALA A 162 -0.96 11.20 23.15
C ALA A 162 -0.37 11.06 24.55
N ILE A 163 0.09 9.88 24.94
CA ILE A 163 0.80 9.66 26.21
C ILE A 163 2.15 10.40 26.22
N LEU A 164 2.89 10.34 25.10
CA LEU A 164 4.18 11.04 24.97
C LEU A 164 4.03 12.57 25.08
N GLU A 165 2.94 13.10 24.54
CA GLU A 165 2.58 14.54 24.59
C GLU A 165 1.74 14.91 25.83
N GLU A 166 1.68 14.02 26.82
CA GLU A 166 1.00 14.23 28.12
C GLU A 166 -0.51 14.61 28.01
N LYS A 167 -1.17 14.21 26.91
CA LYS A 167 -2.59 14.47 26.70
C LYS A 167 -3.49 13.45 27.39
N THR A 168 -2.97 12.24 27.63
CA THR A 168 -3.65 11.15 28.35
C THR A 168 -2.65 10.26 29.06
N PHE A 169 -3.09 9.54 30.08
CA PHE A 169 -2.24 8.64 30.87
C PHE A 169 -2.44 7.15 30.49
N ALA A 170 -3.46 6.84 29.67
CA ALA A 170 -3.83 5.46 29.38
C ALA A 170 -4.02 5.21 27.87
N ASN A 171 -3.69 3.99 27.46
CA ASN A 171 -3.98 3.46 26.12
C ASN A 171 -4.70 2.11 26.28
N PHE A 172 -6.02 2.12 26.12
CA PHE A 172 -6.85 0.93 26.24
C PHE A 172 -6.88 0.07 24.98
N VAL A 173 -6.41 0.60 23.85
CA VAL A 173 -6.47 -0.06 22.52
C VAL A 173 -5.85 -1.46 22.51
N PRO A 174 -4.65 -1.74 23.12
CA PRO A 174 -4.08 -3.07 23.12
C PRO A 174 -4.94 -4.12 23.84
N VAL A 175 -5.59 -3.73 24.94
CA VAL A 175 -6.44 -4.63 25.73
C VAL A 175 -7.72 -4.95 24.96
N VAL A 176 -8.39 -3.94 24.39
CA VAL A 176 -9.57 -4.12 23.55
C VAL A 176 -9.25 -4.97 22.33
N LYS A 177 -8.12 -4.70 21.66
CA LYS A 177 -7.67 -5.51 20.52
C LYS A 177 -7.50 -6.98 20.87
N LYS A 178 -6.87 -7.27 22.02
CA LYS A 178 -6.61 -8.66 22.47
C LYS A 178 -7.90 -9.44 22.73
N ASN A 179 -8.92 -8.74 23.21
CA ASN A 179 -10.20 -9.33 23.63
C ASN A 179 -11.31 -9.16 22.58
N SER A 180 -11.02 -8.56 21.43
CA SER A 180 -12.02 -8.30 20.40
C SER A 180 -12.58 -9.59 19.81
N LEU A 181 -13.89 -9.71 19.79
CA LEU A 181 -14.62 -10.84 19.19
C LEU A 181 -14.51 -10.88 17.67
N TYR A 182 -14.21 -9.72 17.05
CA TYR A 182 -14.17 -9.56 15.61
C TYR A 182 -12.80 -9.83 14.99
N LEU A 183 -11.75 -9.94 15.82
CA LEU A 183 -10.42 -10.28 15.34
C LEU A 183 -10.13 -11.77 15.55
N VAL A 184 -10.19 -12.50 14.46
CA VAL A 184 -9.77 -13.91 14.45
C VAL A 184 -8.24 -13.95 14.49
N VAL A 185 -7.68 -14.52 15.55
CA VAL A 185 -6.26 -14.85 15.60
C VAL A 185 -6.05 -16.04 14.67
N GLN A 186 -5.72 -15.77 13.42
CA GLN A 186 -5.29 -16.84 12.50
C GLN A 186 -3.96 -17.39 13.00
N SER A 187 -3.98 -18.58 13.53
CA SER A 187 -2.77 -19.35 13.89
C SER A 187 -1.99 -19.81 12.65
N GLN A 188 -2.61 -19.73 11.47
CA GLN A 188 -1.97 -20.08 10.21
C GLN A 188 -1.48 -18.82 9.50
N ILE A 189 -0.21 -18.82 9.13
CA ILE A 189 0.37 -17.81 8.27
C ILE A 189 -0.35 -17.88 6.92
N LYS A 190 -0.95 -16.76 6.49
CA LYS A 190 -1.56 -16.69 5.17
C LYS A 190 -0.46 -16.92 4.13
N ILE A 191 -0.59 -18.01 3.38
CA ILE A 191 0.28 -18.27 2.22
C ILE A 191 0.10 -17.12 1.24
N PRO A 192 1.18 -16.48 0.78
CA PRO A 192 1.06 -15.45 -0.23
C PRO A 192 0.45 -16.02 -1.51
N ASP A 193 -0.43 -15.26 -2.11
CA ASP A 193 -0.99 -15.59 -3.41
C ASP A 193 0.13 -15.50 -4.47
N THR A 194 0.28 -16.55 -5.29
CA THR A 194 1.28 -16.69 -6.35
C THR A 194 0.61 -17.10 -7.65
N LEU A 195 1.24 -16.81 -8.77
CA LEU A 195 0.83 -17.38 -10.05
C LEU A 195 1.24 -18.86 -10.11
N SER A 196 0.43 -19.71 -10.72
CA SER A 196 0.85 -21.05 -11.12
C SER A 196 1.89 -21.00 -12.25
N ASP A 197 2.61 -22.09 -12.50
CA ASP A 197 3.59 -22.15 -13.58
C ASP A 197 2.92 -21.89 -14.93
N ILE A 198 1.72 -22.44 -15.16
CA ILE A 198 0.92 -22.20 -16.37
C ILE A 198 0.56 -20.71 -16.48
N GLN A 199 0.00 -20.12 -15.43
CA GLN A 199 -0.36 -18.70 -15.45
C GLN A 199 0.84 -17.81 -15.74
N TRP A 200 2.01 -18.10 -15.15
CA TRP A 200 3.21 -17.35 -15.43
C TRP A 200 3.69 -17.50 -16.88
N GLU A 201 3.66 -18.71 -17.40
CA GLU A 201 4.05 -19.02 -18.78
C GLU A 201 3.19 -18.23 -19.78
N TYR A 202 1.86 -18.19 -19.56
CA TYR A 202 0.97 -17.36 -20.37
C TYR A 202 1.20 -15.86 -20.19
N VAL A 203 1.31 -15.35 -18.96
CA VAL A 203 1.54 -13.93 -18.71
C VAL A 203 2.83 -13.43 -19.38
N PHE A 204 3.90 -14.18 -19.25
CA PHE A 204 5.20 -13.79 -19.79
C PHE A 204 5.34 -14.11 -21.28
N GLY A 205 4.92 -15.32 -21.69
CA GLY A 205 5.02 -15.81 -23.05
C GLY A 205 4.15 -15.00 -24.02
N VAL A 206 2.86 -14.83 -23.72
CA VAL A 206 1.94 -14.03 -24.57
C VAL A 206 2.42 -12.58 -24.69
N THR A 207 2.86 -11.97 -23.56
CA THR A 207 3.40 -10.60 -23.61
C THR A 207 4.64 -10.53 -24.50
N ARG A 208 5.56 -11.50 -24.40
CA ARG A 208 6.79 -11.58 -25.20
C ARG A 208 6.48 -11.75 -26.69
N ASP A 209 5.58 -12.65 -27.01
CA ASP A 209 5.28 -13.02 -28.41
C ASP A 209 4.53 -11.90 -29.14
N LEU A 210 3.70 -11.15 -28.42
CA LEU A 210 3.02 -9.98 -28.97
C LEU A 210 3.92 -8.75 -29.13
N CYS A 211 5.14 -8.72 -28.57
CA CYS A 211 6.07 -7.60 -28.74
C CYS A 211 6.47 -7.35 -30.20
N GLU A 212 6.47 -8.39 -31.04
CA GLU A 212 6.78 -8.24 -32.47
C GLU A 212 5.75 -7.41 -33.22
N GLN A 213 4.47 -7.56 -32.85
CA GLN A 213 3.35 -6.85 -33.45
C GLN A 213 3.05 -5.54 -32.73
N GLN A 214 3.31 -5.47 -31.44
CA GLN A 214 3.06 -4.35 -30.54
C GLN A 214 4.32 -4.01 -29.74
N PRO A 215 5.30 -3.29 -30.32
CA PRO A 215 6.59 -3.01 -29.67
C PRO A 215 6.47 -2.30 -28.30
N ASP A 216 5.40 -1.57 -28.05
CA ASP A 216 5.16 -0.93 -26.75
C ASP A 216 5.03 -1.94 -25.60
N LEU A 217 4.72 -3.21 -25.88
CA LEU A 217 4.68 -4.29 -24.88
C LEU A 217 6.08 -4.69 -24.36
N GLU A 218 7.18 -4.28 -25.03
CA GLU A 218 8.54 -4.46 -24.50
C GLU A 218 8.70 -3.84 -23.11
N ARG A 219 8.02 -2.75 -22.84
CA ARG A 219 7.99 -2.12 -21.52
C ARG A 219 7.22 -2.96 -20.49
N ASN A 220 6.12 -3.59 -20.90
CA ASN A 220 5.37 -4.53 -20.07
C ASN A 220 6.24 -5.75 -19.74
N LEU A 221 6.86 -6.34 -20.76
CA LEU A 221 7.73 -7.50 -20.62
C LEU A 221 8.88 -7.23 -19.64
N PHE A 222 9.58 -6.09 -19.81
CA PHE A 222 10.64 -5.68 -18.90
C PHE A 222 10.11 -5.43 -17.46
N THR A 223 8.92 -4.84 -17.33
CA THR A 223 8.29 -4.63 -16.02
C THR A 223 7.97 -5.97 -15.33
N LEU A 224 7.44 -6.95 -16.05
CA LEU A 224 7.20 -8.31 -15.54
C LEU A 224 8.50 -8.98 -15.09
N ALA A 225 9.56 -8.88 -15.92
CA ALA A 225 10.88 -9.41 -15.59
C ALA A 225 11.44 -8.78 -14.29
N CYS A 226 11.31 -7.46 -14.12
CA CYS A 226 11.73 -6.78 -12.90
C CYS A 226 10.94 -7.24 -11.66
N LEU A 227 9.62 -7.35 -11.77
CA LEU A 227 8.76 -7.68 -10.62
C LEU A 227 8.94 -9.13 -10.17
N LYS A 228 9.08 -10.09 -11.10
CA LYS A 228 9.29 -11.51 -10.77
C LYS A 228 10.77 -11.83 -10.57
N GLY A 229 11.63 -11.48 -11.55
CA GLY A 229 13.03 -11.92 -11.57
C GLY A 229 13.92 -11.19 -10.56
N LEU A 230 13.61 -9.94 -10.21
CA LEU A 230 14.32 -9.17 -9.18
C LEU A 230 13.47 -8.94 -7.91
N TYR A 231 12.32 -9.58 -7.80
CA TYR A 231 11.40 -9.50 -6.66
C TYR A 231 11.05 -8.06 -6.26
N LEU A 232 11.00 -7.12 -7.21
CA LEU A 232 10.79 -5.72 -6.90
C LEU A 232 9.35 -5.44 -6.47
N ARG A 233 9.19 -4.50 -5.54
CA ARG A 233 7.88 -3.90 -5.30
C ARG A 233 7.59 -2.89 -6.41
N ILE A 234 6.34 -2.79 -6.81
CA ILE A 234 5.92 -1.82 -7.83
C ILE A 234 6.37 -0.38 -7.51
N SER A 235 6.42 -0.02 -6.21
CA SER A 235 6.89 1.28 -5.76
C SER A 235 8.41 1.48 -5.90
N GLU A 236 9.17 0.42 -6.07
CA GLU A 236 10.62 0.46 -6.27
C GLU A 236 10.96 0.75 -7.74
N LEU A 237 10.07 0.37 -8.66
CA LEU A 237 10.15 0.70 -10.10
C LEU A 237 9.55 2.07 -10.45
N SER A 238 8.75 2.66 -9.56
CA SER A 238 8.01 3.89 -9.86
C SER A 238 8.77 5.15 -9.45
N GLU A 239 8.59 6.19 -10.27
CA GLU A 239 9.01 7.54 -9.92
C GLU A 239 8.13 8.09 -8.79
N ARG A 240 8.76 8.68 -7.78
CA ARG A 240 8.13 9.31 -6.61
C ARG A 240 9.02 10.44 -6.08
N PRO A 241 8.53 11.38 -5.26
CA PRO A 241 9.28 12.58 -4.87
C PRO A 241 10.68 12.34 -4.29
N GLN A 242 10.90 11.18 -3.68
CA GLN A 242 12.17 10.84 -3.02
C GLN A 242 12.96 9.74 -3.74
N TRP A 243 12.47 9.29 -4.90
CA TRP A 243 13.07 8.18 -5.62
C TRP A 243 12.73 8.24 -7.10
N SER A 244 13.76 8.37 -7.93
CA SER A 244 13.66 8.28 -9.39
C SER A 244 14.54 7.11 -9.84
N PRO A 245 13.97 5.93 -10.12
CA PRO A 245 14.73 4.79 -10.59
C PRO A 245 15.22 5.04 -12.02
N VAL A 246 16.55 5.00 -12.20
CA VAL A 246 17.25 5.27 -13.48
C VAL A 246 18.18 4.14 -13.86
N MET A 247 18.61 4.10 -15.12
CA MET A 247 19.45 3.05 -15.67
C MET A 247 20.83 2.98 -15.01
N SER A 248 21.39 4.10 -14.54
CA SER A 248 22.65 4.11 -13.79
C SER A 248 22.58 3.44 -12.41
N HIS A 249 21.41 3.05 -11.95
CA HIS A 249 21.28 2.20 -10.76
C HIS A 249 21.68 0.74 -11.00
N PHE A 250 21.78 0.31 -12.28
CA PHE A 250 22.46 -0.93 -12.60
C PHE A 250 23.97 -0.72 -12.56
N TRP A 251 24.67 -1.62 -11.89
CA TRP A 251 26.10 -1.56 -11.76
C TRP A 251 26.71 -2.95 -11.74
N GLN A 252 27.99 -3.06 -12.09
CA GLN A 252 28.74 -4.30 -12.13
C GLN A 252 29.90 -4.22 -11.13
N ASP A 253 30.13 -5.28 -10.37
CA ASP A 253 31.27 -5.37 -9.48
C ASP A 253 32.57 -5.77 -10.23
N ASN A 254 33.65 -5.88 -9.49
CA ASN A 254 34.98 -6.24 -10.05
C ASN A 254 35.07 -7.68 -10.55
N ASP A 255 34.17 -8.54 -10.10
CA ASP A 255 34.09 -9.95 -10.50
C ASP A 255 33.14 -10.19 -11.69
N GLY A 256 32.49 -9.12 -12.16
CA GLY A 256 31.60 -9.15 -13.31
C GLY A 256 30.13 -9.43 -12.99
N PHE A 257 29.75 -9.49 -11.71
CA PHE A 257 28.37 -9.68 -11.30
C PHE A 257 27.58 -8.37 -11.40
N TRP A 258 26.37 -8.45 -11.92
CA TRP A 258 25.48 -7.31 -12.08
C TRP A 258 24.49 -7.20 -10.94
N PHE A 259 24.25 -5.96 -10.53
CA PHE A 259 23.32 -5.59 -9.46
C PHE A 259 22.44 -4.43 -9.88
N LEU A 260 21.25 -4.35 -9.26
CA LEU A 260 20.38 -3.19 -9.35
C LEU A 260 20.23 -2.57 -7.94
N ARG A 261 20.67 -1.33 -7.79
CA ARG A 261 20.45 -0.54 -6.57
C ARG A 261 19.06 0.05 -6.55
N ILE A 262 18.32 -0.21 -5.48
CA ILE A 262 16.94 0.26 -5.32
C ILE A 262 16.68 0.79 -3.92
N MET A 263 15.72 1.73 -3.84
CA MET A 263 15.24 2.27 -2.58
C MET A 263 13.96 1.55 -2.14
N GLY A 264 14.07 0.75 -1.09
CA GLY A 264 12.98 -0.01 -0.51
C GLY A 264 12.14 0.75 0.52
N LYS A 265 11.35 0.02 1.30
CA LYS A 265 10.51 0.54 2.37
C LYS A 265 11.38 1.21 3.45
N GLY A 266 10.98 2.41 3.90
CA GLY A 266 11.70 3.19 4.91
C GLY A 266 12.97 3.87 4.37
N ASN A 267 13.03 4.11 3.05
CA ASN A 267 14.14 4.77 2.34
C ASN A 267 15.49 4.03 2.52
N LYS A 268 15.44 2.70 2.67
CA LYS A 268 16.64 1.88 2.76
C LYS A 268 17.07 1.45 1.36
N LEU A 269 18.32 1.75 1.02
CA LEU A 269 18.94 1.25 -0.21
C LEU A 269 19.32 -0.22 -0.04
N ARG A 270 19.17 -1.00 -1.11
CA ARG A 270 19.71 -2.35 -1.24
C ARG A 270 20.12 -2.61 -2.69
N ASP A 271 21.02 -3.53 -2.86
CA ASP A 271 21.42 -4.04 -4.16
C ASP A 271 20.77 -5.42 -4.38
N VAL A 272 20.15 -5.61 -5.52
CA VAL A 272 19.52 -6.88 -5.93
C VAL A 272 20.37 -7.50 -7.01
N THR A 273 20.73 -8.77 -6.85
CA THR A 273 21.53 -9.52 -7.82
C THR A 273 20.74 -9.77 -9.10
N LEU A 274 21.38 -9.56 -10.25
CA LEU A 274 20.81 -9.88 -11.56
C LEU A 274 21.18 -11.30 -11.98
N SER A 275 20.21 -12.08 -12.44
CA SER A 275 20.48 -13.33 -13.14
C SER A 275 20.90 -13.09 -14.60
N GLU A 276 21.58 -14.04 -15.21
CA GLU A 276 21.94 -14.00 -16.65
C GLU A 276 20.70 -13.87 -17.53
N ASP A 277 19.63 -14.58 -17.17
CA ASP A 277 18.36 -14.51 -17.86
C ASP A 277 17.77 -13.09 -17.80
N PHE A 278 17.77 -12.45 -16.63
CA PHE A 278 17.31 -11.07 -16.51
C PHE A 278 18.14 -10.08 -17.35
N ILE A 279 19.45 -10.26 -17.45
CA ILE A 279 20.33 -9.42 -18.27
C ILE A 279 19.92 -9.49 -19.74
N THR A 280 19.43 -10.63 -20.21
CA THR A 280 18.89 -10.78 -21.56
C THR A 280 17.68 -9.87 -21.81
N TYR A 281 16.74 -9.81 -20.88
CA TYR A 281 15.57 -8.91 -20.96
C TYR A 281 15.94 -7.44 -20.76
N LEU A 282 16.94 -7.14 -19.94
CA LEU A 282 17.49 -5.79 -19.81
C LEU A 282 18.06 -5.30 -21.15
N LYS A 283 18.91 -6.11 -21.81
CA LYS A 283 19.48 -5.79 -23.13
C LYS A 283 18.38 -5.59 -24.17
N ARG A 284 17.40 -6.50 -24.22
CA ARG A 284 16.27 -6.43 -25.14
C ARG A 284 15.47 -5.14 -24.99
N TYR A 285 15.10 -4.80 -23.76
CA TYR A 285 14.36 -3.58 -23.46
C TYR A 285 15.15 -2.32 -23.81
N ARG A 286 16.46 -2.29 -23.54
CA ARG A 286 17.33 -1.16 -23.88
C ARG A 286 17.46 -0.97 -25.39
N LEU A 287 17.61 -2.05 -26.15
CA LEU A 287 17.63 -2.00 -27.61
C LEU A 287 16.31 -1.47 -28.19
N TYR A 288 15.17 -1.91 -27.66
CA TYR A 288 13.86 -1.34 -28.02
C TYR A 288 13.82 0.18 -27.83
N ARG A 289 14.48 0.70 -26.79
CA ARG A 289 14.57 2.14 -26.50
C ARG A 289 15.64 2.87 -27.35
N GLY A 290 16.34 2.20 -28.22
CA GLY A 290 17.46 2.79 -28.96
C GLY A 290 18.71 3.08 -28.11
N LEU A 291 18.84 2.42 -26.95
CA LEU A 291 19.96 2.58 -26.02
C LEU A 291 21.02 1.48 -26.25
N PRO A 292 22.29 1.71 -25.86
CA PRO A 292 23.30 0.67 -25.81
C PRO A 292 22.84 -0.54 -24.97
N ALA A 293 23.29 -1.74 -25.28
CA ALA A 293 22.82 -2.99 -24.67
C ALA A 293 22.92 -3.02 -23.13
N LEU A 294 23.97 -2.43 -22.57
CA LEU A 294 24.18 -2.37 -21.11
C LEU A 294 24.19 -0.93 -20.61
N PRO A 295 23.71 -0.69 -19.37
CA PRO A 295 23.69 0.62 -18.74
C PRO A 295 25.10 1.18 -18.47
N ARG A 296 25.19 2.52 -18.39
CA ARG A 296 26.39 3.24 -18.00
C ARG A 296 26.20 3.90 -16.62
N VAL A 297 27.30 4.21 -15.96
CA VAL A 297 27.32 4.76 -14.59
C VAL A 297 26.62 6.13 -14.46
N ASP A 298 26.62 6.91 -15.54
CA ASP A 298 26.08 8.29 -15.58
C ASP A 298 24.74 8.39 -16.30
N GLU A 299 24.08 7.27 -16.59
CA GLU A 299 22.88 7.23 -17.39
C GLU A 299 21.62 7.59 -16.60
N ALA A 300 21.07 8.78 -16.85
CA ALA A 300 19.91 9.32 -16.17
C ALA A 300 18.54 8.85 -16.74
N GLU A 301 18.56 7.98 -17.75
CA GLU A 301 17.34 7.44 -18.34
C GLU A 301 16.50 6.67 -17.34
N PRO A 302 15.16 6.91 -17.29
CA PRO A 302 14.28 6.21 -16.36
C PRO A 302 14.32 4.69 -16.57
N LEU A 303 14.26 3.93 -15.48
CA LEU A 303 14.23 2.47 -15.51
C LEU A 303 13.04 1.96 -16.32
N VAL A 304 11.85 2.50 -16.05
CA VAL A 304 10.63 2.29 -16.85
C VAL A 304 10.14 3.65 -17.34
N HIS A 305 10.29 3.93 -18.63
CA HIS A 305 9.96 5.23 -19.21
C HIS A 305 8.46 5.36 -19.54
N LYS A 306 7.96 6.60 -19.56
CA LYS A 306 6.62 6.92 -20.10
C LYS A 306 6.63 6.83 -21.63
N ILE A 307 5.50 6.46 -22.23
CA ILE A 307 5.33 6.58 -23.71
C ILE A 307 5.30 8.03 -24.13
N ARG A 308 4.62 8.88 -23.35
CA ARG A 308 4.47 10.31 -23.59
C ARG A 308 4.99 11.10 -22.40
N GLY A 309 5.77 12.13 -22.67
CA GLY A 309 6.38 12.99 -21.66
C GLY A 309 7.71 12.45 -21.12
N LYS A 310 8.36 13.24 -20.26
CA LYS A 310 9.66 12.92 -19.63
C LYS A 310 9.49 12.19 -18.30
N GLY A 311 10.54 11.51 -17.86
CA GLY A 311 10.64 10.86 -16.55
C GLY A 311 10.10 9.44 -16.49
N GLY A 312 10.15 8.86 -15.29
CA GLY A 312 9.70 7.50 -15.00
C GLY A 312 8.19 7.40 -14.78
N MET A 313 7.69 6.19 -14.73
CA MET A 313 6.27 5.90 -14.54
C MET A 313 5.88 5.96 -13.06
N THR A 314 4.64 6.39 -12.79
CA THR A 314 4.02 6.32 -11.46
C THR A 314 3.56 4.89 -11.13
N VAL A 315 3.33 4.58 -9.84
CA VAL A 315 2.76 3.30 -9.40
C VAL A 315 1.49 2.94 -10.17
N ARG A 316 0.60 3.93 -10.41
CA ARG A 316 -0.66 3.71 -11.14
C ARG A 316 -0.42 3.30 -12.61
N GLN A 317 0.55 3.93 -13.26
CA GLN A 317 0.90 3.60 -14.64
C GLN A 317 1.53 2.20 -14.75
N ILE A 318 2.50 1.86 -13.87
CA ILE A 318 3.12 0.54 -13.86
C ILE A 318 2.06 -0.56 -13.57
N ARG A 319 1.13 -0.30 -12.64
CA ARG A 319 0.04 -1.23 -12.37
C ARG A 319 -0.82 -1.50 -13.62
N ARG A 320 -1.04 -0.48 -14.46
CA ARG A 320 -1.76 -0.66 -15.73
C ARG A 320 -1.00 -1.52 -16.72
N LEU A 321 0.35 -1.41 -16.79
CA LEU A 321 1.16 -2.29 -17.64
C LEU A 321 1.01 -3.75 -17.23
N VAL A 322 1.11 -4.03 -15.93
CA VAL A 322 0.95 -5.39 -15.40
C VAL A 322 -0.45 -5.92 -15.68
N GLN A 323 -1.49 -5.09 -15.42
CA GLN A 323 -2.87 -5.48 -15.69
C GLN A 323 -3.10 -5.81 -17.16
N GLN A 324 -2.58 -5.00 -18.06
CA GLN A 324 -2.65 -5.27 -19.51
C GLN A 324 -2.07 -6.64 -19.87
N SER A 325 -0.91 -7.01 -19.30
CA SER A 325 -0.32 -8.33 -19.53
C SER A 325 -1.16 -9.46 -18.94
N PHE A 326 -1.78 -9.25 -17.79
CA PHE A 326 -2.71 -10.22 -17.19
C PHE A 326 -3.98 -10.38 -18.04
N ASP A 327 -4.53 -9.30 -18.57
CA ASP A 327 -5.73 -9.33 -19.42
C ASP A 327 -5.45 -10.08 -20.75
N LEU A 328 -4.28 -9.85 -21.37
CA LEU A 328 -3.84 -10.57 -22.55
C LEU A 328 -3.66 -12.08 -22.28
N ALA A 329 -3.02 -12.42 -21.18
CA ALA A 329 -2.82 -13.81 -20.78
C ALA A 329 -4.13 -14.51 -20.44
N LYS A 330 -5.05 -13.81 -19.74
CA LYS A 330 -6.39 -14.32 -19.42
C LYS A 330 -7.15 -14.71 -20.69
N GLN A 331 -7.11 -13.85 -21.71
CA GLN A 331 -7.78 -14.14 -22.97
C GLN A 331 -7.16 -15.39 -23.64
N SER A 332 -5.84 -15.49 -23.71
CA SER A 332 -5.17 -16.64 -24.30
C SER A 332 -5.42 -17.95 -23.52
N LEU A 333 -5.47 -17.89 -22.18
CA LEU A 333 -5.85 -19.04 -21.34
C LEU A 333 -7.28 -19.51 -21.64
N LEU A 334 -8.22 -18.57 -21.83
CA LEU A 334 -9.61 -18.91 -22.19
C LEU A 334 -9.69 -19.54 -23.59
N ASP A 335 -8.95 -19.00 -24.55
CA ASP A 335 -8.92 -19.51 -25.93
C ASP A 335 -8.36 -20.93 -25.98
N ASP A 336 -7.39 -21.24 -25.12
CA ASP A 336 -6.75 -22.57 -25.00
C ASP A 336 -7.50 -23.52 -24.03
N GLY A 337 -8.62 -23.06 -23.41
CA GLY A 337 -9.51 -23.88 -22.59
C GLY A 337 -9.15 -23.96 -21.10
N PHE A 338 -8.14 -23.22 -20.62
CA PHE A 338 -7.73 -23.16 -19.20
C PHE A 338 -8.58 -22.20 -18.38
N LYS A 339 -9.88 -22.48 -18.25
CA LYS A 339 -10.85 -21.57 -17.61
C LYS A 339 -10.55 -21.27 -16.14
N ASP A 340 -10.19 -22.27 -15.36
CA ASP A 340 -9.90 -22.12 -13.93
C ASP A 340 -8.67 -21.23 -13.70
N ASP A 341 -7.62 -21.41 -14.50
CA ASP A 341 -6.41 -20.56 -14.44
C ASP A 341 -6.72 -19.11 -14.83
N ALA A 342 -7.56 -18.92 -15.85
CA ALA A 342 -7.99 -17.60 -16.30
C ALA A 342 -8.84 -16.86 -15.23
N GLU A 343 -9.75 -17.56 -14.54
CA GLU A 343 -10.54 -16.99 -13.45
C GLU A 343 -9.67 -16.60 -12.25
N GLN A 344 -8.72 -17.47 -11.87
CA GLN A 344 -7.76 -17.16 -10.79
C GLN A 344 -6.87 -15.97 -11.14
N LEU A 345 -6.45 -15.83 -12.41
CA LEU A 345 -5.63 -14.72 -12.87
C LEU A 345 -6.34 -13.37 -12.77
N GLU A 346 -7.67 -13.33 -12.76
CA GLU A 346 -8.46 -12.11 -12.58
C GLU A 346 -8.23 -11.44 -11.21
N ALA A 347 -7.99 -12.24 -10.17
CA ALA A 347 -7.66 -11.74 -8.83
C ALA A 347 -6.18 -11.35 -8.66
N ALA A 348 -5.33 -11.66 -9.66
CA ALA A 348 -3.90 -11.46 -9.54
C ALA A 348 -3.51 -9.97 -9.51
N THR A 349 -2.47 -9.69 -8.76
CA THR A 349 -1.90 -8.33 -8.63
C THR A 349 -0.40 -8.35 -8.91
N ALA A 350 0.18 -7.18 -9.17
CA ALA A 350 1.62 -7.05 -9.34
C ALA A 350 2.44 -7.63 -8.14
N HIS A 351 1.83 -7.75 -6.96
CA HIS A 351 2.48 -8.32 -5.79
C HIS A 351 2.64 -9.84 -5.88
N TRP A 352 1.72 -10.51 -6.58
CA TRP A 352 1.81 -11.94 -6.85
C TRP A 352 3.08 -12.28 -7.66
N LEU A 353 3.49 -11.45 -8.61
CA LEU A 353 4.72 -11.65 -9.40
C LEU A 353 5.96 -11.75 -8.50
N ARG A 354 6.07 -10.83 -7.53
CA ARG A 354 7.17 -10.86 -6.55
C ARG A 354 7.13 -12.15 -5.70
N HIS A 355 5.94 -12.54 -5.23
CA HIS A 355 5.79 -13.76 -4.46
C HIS A 355 6.09 -15.00 -5.29
N THR A 356 5.63 -15.04 -6.54
CA THR A 356 5.93 -16.15 -7.49
C THR A 356 7.43 -16.32 -7.66
N GLY A 357 8.17 -15.24 -7.97
CA GLY A 357 9.61 -15.31 -8.13
C GLY A 357 10.32 -15.76 -6.85
N ALA A 358 9.97 -15.16 -5.73
CA ALA A 358 10.60 -15.49 -4.45
C ALA A 358 10.29 -16.91 -3.96
N THR A 359 9.05 -17.41 -4.18
CA THR A 359 8.65 -18.79 -3.82
C THR A 359 9.38 -19.81 -4.68
N HIS A 360 9.52 -19.54 -5.98
CA HIS A 360 10.27 -20.40 -6.89
C HIS A 360 11.75 -20.49 -6.46
N ASP A 361 12.39 -19.36 -6.21
CA ASP A 361 13.82 -19.32 -5.93
C ASP A 361 14.17 -19.74 -4.49
N ALA A 362 13.20 -19.69 -3.56
CA ALA A 362 13.38 -20.22 -2.20
C ALA A 362 13.68 -21.73 -2.17
N GLN A 363 13.39 -22.45 -3.26
CA GLN A 363 13.68 -23.88 -3.37
C GLN A 363 15.15 -24.17 -3.71
N THR A 364 15.85 -23.23 -4.33
CA THR A 364 17.20 -23.42 -4.88
C THR A 364 18.24 -22.47 -4.32
N ARG A 365 17.83 -21.24 -3.92
CA ARG A 365 18.74 -20.22 -3.41
C ARG A 365 18.85 -20.26 -1.87
N PRO A 366 20.04 -19.97 -1.30
CA PRO A 366 20.17 -19.80 0.14
C PRO A 366 19.23 -18.69 0.63
N LEU A 367 18.41 -18.97 1.64
CA LEU A 367 17.39 -18.04 2.18
C LEU A 367 17.96 -16.71 2.63
N LYS A 368 19.20 -16.68 3.13
CA LYS A 368 19.87 -15.44 3.50
C LYS A 368 20.03 -14.51 2.30
N HIS A 369 20.54 -15.02 1.17
CA HIS A 369 20.73 -14.23 -0.05
C HIS A 369 19.39 -13.76 -0.61
N LEU A 370 18.39 -14.66 -0.64
CA LEU A 370 17.04 -14.31 -1.07
C LEU A 370 16.40 -13.22 -0.15
N SER A 371 16.63 -13.31 1.16
CA SER A 371 16.14 -12.34 2.13
C SER A 371 16.75 -10.94 1.93
N GLU A 372 18.04 -10.90 1.58
CA GLU A 372 18.76 -9.66 1.27
C GLU A 372 18.21 -9.01 -0.01
N ASP A 373 18.07 -9.79 -1.09
CA ASP A 373 17.47 -9.31 -2.35
C ASP A 373 16.01 -8.87 -2.16
N LEU A 374 15.23 -9.55 -1.34
CA LEU A 374 13.86 -9.15 -0.98
C LEU A 374 13.82 -7.89 -0.10
N GLY A 375 14.90 -7.57 0.59
CA GLY A 375 14.97 -6.47 1.56
C GLY A 375 14.06 -6.71 2.77
N HIS A 376 14.04 -7.94 3.29
CA HIS A 376 13.40 -8.27 4.56
C HIS A 376 14.32 -7.94 5.72
N ALA A 377 13.81 -7.22 6.73
CA ALA A 377 14.59 -6.84 7.90
C ALA A 377 14.98 -8.02 8.79
N LYS A 378 14.27 -9.15 8.66
CA LYS A 378 14.50 -10.39 9.41
C LYS A 378 14.40 -11.57 8.46
N ILE A 379 15.38 -12.47 8.49
CA ILE A 379 15.38 -13.73 7.71
C ILE A 379 14.14 -14.57 8.05
N ALA A 380 13.70 -14.56 9.32
CA ALA A 380 12.49 -15.24 9.77
C ALA A 380 11.24 -14.85 8.96
N THR A 381 11.19 -13.63 8.38
CA THR A 381 10.08 -13.22 7.51
C THR A 381 10.11 -14.00 6.19
N THR A 382 11.28 -14.21 5.61
CA THR A 382 11.46 -15.00 4.38
C THR A 382 11.16 -16.46 4.65
N ASP A 383 11.69 -17.00 5.73
CA ASP A 383 11.46 -18.37 6.21
C ASP A 383 9.96 -18.66 6.42
N GLN A 384 9.28 -17.81 7.17
CA GLN A 384 7.84 -17.94 7.43
C GLN A 384 6.98 -17.86 6.17
N ILE A 385 7.36 -17.00 5.21
CA ILE A 385 6.56 -16.79 4.00
C ILE A 385 6.81 -17.87 2.96
N TYR A 386 8.07 -18.29 2.74
CA TYR A 386 8.43 -19.10 1.58
C TYR A 386 8.73 -20.58 1.90
N ILE A 387 9.22 -20.92 3.10
CA ILE A 387 9.44 -22.33 3.49
C ILE A 387 8.15 -23.00 3.93
N GLN A 388 7.26 -22.29 4.62
CA GLN A 388 5.98 -22.88 5.03
C GLN A 388 4.99 -23.08 3.88
N THR A 389 5.29 -22.55 2.68
CA THR A 389 4.43 -22.66 1.50
C THR A 389 4.35 -24.07 0.92
N ASN A 390 5.17 -25.02 1.37
CA ASN A 390 5.12 -26.36 0.82
C ASN A 390 4.04 -27.22 1.51
N ILE A 391 2.77 -26.74 1.46
CA ILE A 391 1.61 -27.51 1.92
C ILE A 391 1.56 -28.87 1.21
N LYS A 392 1.94 -28.95 -0.08
CA LYS A 392 2.00 -30.20 -0.83
C LYS A 392 3.03 -31.17 -0.24
N GLU A 393 4.22 -30.70 0.15
CA GLU A 393 5.23 -31.52 0.82
C GLU A 393 4.79 -31.90 2.24
N ARG A 394 4.22 -30.98 2.98
CA ARG A 394 3.62 -31.25 4.28
C ARG A 394 2.50 -32.29 4.19
N ALA A 395 1.63 -32.20 3.19
CA ALA A 395 0.59 -33.18 2.93
C ALA A 395 1.19 -34.53 2.53
N LYS A 396 2.19 -34.56 1.65
CA LYS A 396 2.91 -35.78 1.24
C LYS A 396 3.60 -36.45 2.43
N SER A 397 4.23 -35.70 3.32
CA SER A 397 4.85 -36.24 4.52
C SER A 397 3.82 -36.73 5.54
N GLY A 398 2.66 -36.06 5.64
CA GLY A 398 1.57 -36.39 6.53
C GLY A 398 0.76 -37.64 6.13
N ILE A 399 0.63 -37.90 4.83
CA ILE A 399 -0.17 -39.00 4.29
C ILE A 399 0.38 -40.40 4.67
N LYS A 400 1.68 -40.49 4.93
CA LYS A 400 2.35 -41.75 5.33
C LYS A 400 2.38 -42.01 6.84
N ARG A 401 1.75 -41.13 7.64
CA ARG A 401 1.66 -41.37 9.08
C ARG A 401 0.74 -42.54 9.36
N LYS A 402 1.22 -43.48 10.24
CA LYS A 402 0.40 -44.58 10.75
C LYS A 402 -0.30 -44.09 12.02
N ILE A 403 -1.54 -44.52 12.20
CA ILE A 403 -2.32 -44.29 13.42
C ILE A 403 -1.97 -45.40 14.42
#